data_1691f20e99e6dc9cae7a7e08e70ef46c
#
_entry.id   1691f20e99e6dc9cae7a7e08e70ef46c
#
_cell.length_a   1.000
_cell.length_b   1.000
_cell.length_c   1.000
_cell.angle_alpha   90.00
_cell.angle_beta   90.00
_cell.angle_gamma   90.00
#
_symmetry.space_group_name_H-M   'P 1'
#
loop_
_entity.id
_entity.type
_entity.pdbx_description
1 polymer ?
#
loop_
_entity_poly.entity_id
_entity_poly.type
_entity_poly.pdbx_seq_one_letter_code
_entity_poly.pdbx_strand_id
1 'polypeptide(L)'
;CGPYFQSQRNDIYDAYFKKLQDAGRVYEDEGAWRFRFDRSKPVTFHDLICGDITIDYRDASNTPDMAIRRADGSYIFHFVNVVDDIEMKMTHVIRGEDHIMNTPKHIQLFEAFGVTPPVFAHMPLILNQDGSKMSKRDVGAALGTYPEEGFLPEGVMNFLALLGWSPKDDTEIFSPQELDRKSTRLNSSH
;
A
#
# COMPACT_ATOMS: atom_id res chain seq x y z
N CYS A 1 -6.71 8.93 -17.81
CA CYS A 1 -5.41 9.00 -17.58
C CYS A 1 -4.95 10.39 -17.14
N GLY A 2 -4.41 10.69 -16.02
CA GLY A 2 -3.97 11.92 -15.39
C GLY A 2 -3.15 12.90 -16.25
N PRO A 3 -2.40 13.78 -15.59
CA PRO A 3 -2.07 13.70 -14.16
C PRO A 3 -3.24 14.10 -13.23
N TYR A 4 -3.34 13.41 -12.07
CA TYR A 4 -4.25 13.76 -11.00
C TYR A 4 -3.46 14.27 -9.80
N PHE A 5 -3.85 15.42 -9.26
CA PHE A 5 -3.21 16.01 -8.08
C PHE A 5 -4.20 16.03 -6.91
N GLN A 6 -3.83 15.47 -5.79
CA GLN A 6 -4.69 15.42 -4.59
C GLN A 6 -5.10 16.83 -4.14
N SER A 7 -4.22 17.82 -4.27
CA SER A 7 -4.51 19.22 -3.95
C SER A 7 -5.63 19.85 -4.78
N GLN A 8 -6.04 19.23 -5.88
CA GLN A 8 -7.10 19.70 -6.78
C GLN A 8 -8.39 18.88 -6.66
N ARG A 9 -8.51 18.00 -5.65
CA ARG A 9 -9.61 17.06 -5.51
C ARG A 9 -10.42 17.24 -4.22
N ASN A 10 -10.27 18.39 -3.55
CA ASN A 10 -10.93 18.63 -2.27
C ASN A 10 -12.45 18.48 -2.34
N ASP A 11 -13.11 18.91 -3.42
CA ASP A 11 -14.55 18.76 -3.58
C ASP A 11 -15.01 17.29 -3.53
N ILE A 12 -14.19 16.38 -4.08
CA ILE A 12 -14.44 14.95 -4.04
C ILE A 12 -14.27 14.45 -2.60
N TYR A 13 -13.19 14.85 -1.93
CA TYR A 13 -12.93 14.45 -0.54
C TYR A 13 -14.02 14.98 0.40
N ASP A 14 -14.48 16.21 0.22
CA ASP A 14 -15.58 16.78 1.00
C ASP A 14 -16.89 15.98 0.80
N ALA A 15 -17.18 15.55 -0.41
CA ALA A 15 -18.35 14.72 -0.69
C ALA A 15 -18.29 13.34 0.02
N TYR A 16 -17.12 12.69 0.02
CA TYR A 16 -16.90 11.43 0.72
C TYR A 16 -16.88 11.61 2.24
N PHE A 17 -16.28 12.70 2.73
CA PHE A 17 -16.31 13.03 4.16
C PHE A 17 -17.74 13.21 4.66
N LYS A 18 -18.56 13.93 3.89
CA LYS A 18 -19.98 14.09 4.21
C LYS A 18 -20.71 12.75 4.31
N LYS A 19 -20.43 11.78 3.43
CA LYS A 19 -21.03 10.42 3.53
C LYS A 19 -20.69 9.77 4.87
N LEU A 20 -19.45 9.91 5.37
CA LEU A 20 -19.06 9.38 6.68
C LEU A 20 -19.73 10.13 7.84
N GLN A 21 -19.93 11.45 7.72
CA GLN A 21 -20.67 12.23 8.71
C GLN A 21 -22.15 11.79 8.78
N ASP A 22 -22.80 11.68 7.63
CA ASP A 22 -24.23 11.28 7.53
C ASP A 22 -24.42 9.84 8.06
N ALA A 23 -23.41 8.97 7.92
CA ALA A 23 -23.39 7.62 8.46
C ALA A 23 -22.97 7.52 9.95
N GLY A 24 -22.62 8.63 10.62
CA GLY A 24 -22.16 8.66 12.00
C GLY A 24 -20.80 7.97 12.22
N ARG A 25 -20.01 7.81 11.14
CA ARG A 25 -18.71 7.11 11.17
C ARG A 25 -17.54 8.03 11.49
N VAL A 26 -17.78 9.32 11.70
CA VAL A 26 -16.76 10.29 12.12
C VAL A 26 -17.21 11.12 13.29
N TYR A 27 -16.26 11.63 14.07
CA TYR A 27 -16.48 12.56 15.16
C TYR A 27 -15.30 13.51 15.28
N GLU A 28 -15.54 14.68 15.88
CA GLU A 28 -14.50 15.65 16.16
C GLU A 28 -13.85 15.38 17.52
N ASP A 29 -12.53 15.46 17.54
CA ASP A 29 -11.70 15.28 18.72
C ASP A 29 -10.50 16.23 18.65
N GLU A 30 -10.38 17.17 19.59
CA GLU A 30 -9.32 18.19 19.66
C GLU A 30 -9.14 18.98 18.33
N GLY A 31 -10.24 19.28 17.65
CA GLY A 31 -10.26 20.00 16.37
C GLY A 31 -9.94 19.15 15.14
N ALA A 32 -9.55 17.90 15.31
CA ALA A 32 -9.37 16.95 14.23
C ALA A 32 -10.60 16.03 14.09
N TRP A 33 -10.89 15.59 12.88
CA TRP A 33 -11.93 14.60 12.63
C TRP A 33 -11.35 13.21 12.57
N ARG A 34 -11.92 12.31 13.39
CA ARG A 34 -11.51 10.90 13.49
C ARG A 34 -12.54 9.99 12.88
N PHE A 35 -12.05 8.96 12.18
CA PHE A 35 -12.86 7.85 11.68
C PHE A 35 -13.04 6.82 12.78
N ARG A 36 -14.30 6.48 13.06
CA ARG A 36 -14.70 5.49 14.05
C ARG A 36 -14.57 4.09 13.46
N PHE A 37 -13.63 3.29 13.97
CA PHE A 37 -13.47 1.90 13.56
C PHE A 37 -14.65 1.03 14.00
N ASP A 38 -15.01 0.05 13.16
CA ASP A 38 -15.88 -1.04 13.57
C ASP A 38 -15.06 -1.99 14.46
N ARG A 39 -15.52 -2.15 15.70
CA ARG A 39 -14.87 -2.96 16.73
C ARG A 39 -15.61 -4.25 17.03
N SER A 40 -16.62 -4.59 16.22
CA SER A 40 -17.44 -5.78 16.42
C SER A 40 -16.67 -7.08 16.13
N LYS A 41 -15.71 -7.02 15.22
CA LYS A 41 -14.91 -8.16 14.77
C LYS A 41 -13.49 -7.73 14.39
N PRO A 42 -12.53 -8.67 14.38
CA PRO A 42 -11.22 -8.44 13.76
C PRO A 42 -11.35 -8.17 12.26
N VAL A 43 -10.39 -7.44 11.69
CA VAL A 43 -10.26 -7.27 10.24
C VAL A 43 -9.31 -8.32 9.71
N THR A 44 -9.82 -9.19 8.84
CA THR A 44 -9.04 -10.23 8.15
C THR A 44 -9.04 -9.94 6.66
N PHE A 45 -7.88 -10.05 6.03
CA PHE A 45 -7.73 -9.94 4.58
C PHE A 45 -6.67 -10.90 4.07
N HIS A 46 -6.82 -11.32 2.81
CA HIS A 46 -5.84 -12.12 2.12
C HIS A 46 -4.90 -11.22 1.34
N ASP A 47 -3.60 -11.31 1.62
CA ASP A 47 -2.54 -10.65 0.88
C ASP A 47 -1.90 -11.64 -0.10
N LEU A 48 -1.68 -11.23 -1.34
CA LEU A 48 -1.16 -12.13 -2.39
C LEU A 48 0.27 -12.63 -2.13
N ILE A 49 1.02 -11.94 -1.27
CA ILE A 49 2.41 -12.29 -0.94
C ILE A 49 2.53 -12.80 0.49
N CYS A 50 1.93 -12.08 1.44
CA CYS A 50 2.04 -12.37 2.86
C CYS A 50 0.98 -13.37 3.38
N GLY A 51 -0.01 -13.77 2.55
CA GLY A 51 -1.09 -14.66 2.95
C GLY A 51 -2.14 -14.00 3.83
N ASP A 52 -2.79 -14.79 4.69
CA ASP A 52 -3.90 -14.29 5.52
C ASP A 52 -3.37 -13.49 6.71
N ILE A 53 -3.86 -12.27 6.83
CA ILE A 53 -3.49 -11.32 7.89
C ILE A 53 -4.75 -10.93 8.66
N THR A 54 -4.68 -11.01 9.99
CA THR A 54 -5.77 -10.64 10.89
C THR A 54 -5.29 -9.63 11.93
N ILE A 55 -5.97 -8.49 12.01
CA ILE A 55 -5.69 -7.46 13.01
C ILE A 55 -6.94 -7.23 13.86
N ASP A 56 -6.75 -7.26 15.17
CA ASP A 56 -7.82 -7.08 16.14
C ASP A 56 -8.02 -5.59 16.48
N TYR A 57 -9.20 -5.07 16.15
CA TYR A 57 -9.61 -3.70 16.45
C TYR A 57 -10.54 -3.58 17.65
N ARG A 58 -10.84 -4.68 18.36
CA ARG A 58 -11.75 -4.67 19.52
C ARG A 58 -11.20 -3.89 20.69
N ASP A 59 -9.89 -3.82 20.84
CA ASP A 59 -9.24 -3.02 21.87
C ASP A 59 -8.85 -1.64 21.35
N ALA A 60 -9.61 -0.62 21.76
CA ALA A 60 -9.39 0.77 21.38
C ALA A 60 -8.09 1.36 21.93
N SER A 61 -7.52 0.82 23.02
CA SER A 61 -6.27 1.31 23.59
C SER A 61 -5.08 0.99 22.70
N ASN A 62 -5.12 -0.16 22.02
CA ASN A 62 -4.08 -0.61 21.10
C ASN A 62 -4.31 -0.12 19.65
N THR A 63 -5.58 0.15 19.31
CA THR A 63 -5.98 0.58 17.94
C THR A 63 -6.89 1.81 18.03
N PRO A 64 -6.36 3.00 18.36
CA PRO A 64 -7.17 4.21 18.46
C PRO A 64 -7.79 4.59 17.11
N ASP A 65 -8.93 5.27 17.17
CA ASP A 65 -9.62 5.76 15.99
C ASP A 65 -8.73 6.70 15.18
N MET A 66 -8.78 6.56 13.86
CA MET A 66 -7.84 7.17 12.94
C MET A 66 -8.25 8.60 12.59
N ALA A 67 -7.35 9.57 12.76
CA ALA A 67 -7.57 10.91 12.22
C ALA A 67 -7.61 10.87 10.69
N ILE A 68 -8.61 11.53 10.10
CA ILE A 68 -8.82 11.61 8.64
C ILE A 68 -8.84 13.05 8.11
N ARG A 69 -9.13 14.05 8.97
CA ARG A 69 -9.09 15.48 8.62
C ARG A 69 -8.50 16.27 9.79
N ARG A 70 -7.59 17.17 9.49
CA ARG A 70 -6.95 18.04 10.49
C ARG A 70 -7.82 19.23 10.84
N ALA A 71 -7.46 19.95 11.91
CA ALA A 71 -8.12 21.19 12.35
C ALA A 71 -8.07 22.30 11.29
N ASP A 72 -7.04 22.34 10.46
CA ASP A 72 -6.91 23.28 9.34
C ASP A 72 -7.80 22.92 8.12
N GLY A 73 -8.56 21.83 8.23
CA GLY A 73 -9.43 21.34 7.17
C GLY A 73 -8.75 20.43 6.15
N SER A 74 -7.43 20.25 6.21
CA SER A 74 -6.71 19.36 5.29
C SER A 74 -6.98 17.87 5.58
N TYR A 75 -7.09 17.08 4.54
CA TYR A 75 -7.29 15.64 4.66
C TYR A 75 -6.00 14.88 4.89
N ILE A 76 -6.08 13.74 5.58
CA ILE A 76 -4.93 12.89 5.91
C ILE A 76 -4.82 11.74 4.90
N PHE A 77 -3.58 11.32 4.65
CA PHE A 77 -3.20 10.29 3.67
C PHE A 77 -4.14 9.09 3.60
N HIS A 78 -4.49 8.49 4.73
CA HIS A 78 -5.34 7.29 4.74
C HIS A 78 -6.70 7.50 4.09
N PHE A 79 -7.31 8.66 4.33
CA PHE A 79 -8.62 9.00 3.78
C PHE A 79 -8.52 9.32 2.27
N VAL A 80 -7.62 10.22 1.89
CA VAL A 80 -7.49 10.63 0.47
C VAL A 80 -7.08 9.46 -0.41
N ASN A 81 -6.21 8.59 0.09
CA ASN A 81 -5.77 7.39 -0.64
C ASN A 81 -6.95 6.46 -0.95
N VAL A 82 -7.78 6.15 0.05
CA VAL A 82 -8.95 5.27 -0.15
C VAL A 82 -9.97 5.92 -1.08
N VAL A 83 -10.24 7.21 -0.94
CA VAL A 83 -11.17 7.92 -1.84
C VAL A 83 -10.66 7.90 -3.28
N ASP A 84 -9.36 8.16 -3.49
CA ASP A 84 -8.76 8.11 -4.82
C ASP A 84 -8.81 6.70 -5.42
N ASP A 85 -8.53 5.67 -4.63
CA ASP A 85 -8.61 4.27 -5.06
C ASP A 85 -10.04 3.90 -5.49
N ILE A 86 -11.07 4.38 -4.77
CA ILE A 86 -12.48 4.17 -5.13
C ILE A 86 -12.82 4.88 -6.44
N GLU A 87 -12.50 6.17 -6.54
CA GLU A 87 -12.83 6.98 -7.72
C GLU A 87 -12.12 6.51 -8.99
N MET A 88 -10.88 6.05 -8.84
CA MET A 88 -10.07 5.52 -9.93
C MET A 88 -10.32 4.03 -10.19
N LYS A 89 -11.18 3.39 -9.40
CA LYS A 89 -11.54 1.96 -9.51
C LYS A 89 -10.32 1.06 -9.47
N MET A 90 -9.42 1.31 -8.52
CA MET A 90 -8.21 0.51 -8.35
C MET A 90 -8.57 -0.92 -7.95
N THR A 91 -8.09 -1.89 -8.71
CA THR A 91 -8.38 -3.31 -8.49
C THR A 91 -7.32 -3.99 -7.62
N HIS A 92 -6.09 -3.50 -7.65
CA HIS A 92 -4.96 -4.05 -6.91
C HIS A 92 -4.12 -2.92 -6.32
N VAL A 93 -3.68 -3.10 -5.06
CA VAL A 93 -2.74 -2.22 -4.38
C VAL A 93 -1.48 -3.02 -4.06
N ILE A 94 -0.40 -2.75 -4.81
CA ILE A 94 0.90 -3.40 -4.63
C ILE A 94 1.86 -2.37 -4.04
N ARG A 95 2.41 -2.64 -2.84
CA ARG A 95 3.26 -1.68 -2.12
C ARG A 95 4.21 -2.35 -1.14
N GLY A 96 5.06 -1.61 -0.46
CA GLY A 96 5.95 -2.15 0.56
C GLY A 96 5.22 -2.67 1.80
N GLU A 97 5.78 -3.68 2.45
CA GLU A 97 5.21 -4.33 3.65
C GLU A 97 5.14 -3.40 4.87
N ASP A 98 5.85 -2.27 4.87
CA ASP A 98 5.72 -1.21 5.88
C ASP A 98 4.31 -0.59 5.93
N HIS A 99 3.49 -0.85 4.91
CA HIS A 99 2.10 -0.45 4.86
C HIS A 99 1.10 -1.55 5.27
N ILE A 100 1.54 -2.74 5.67
CA ILE A 100 0.64 -3.84 6.10
C ILE A 100 -0.33 -3.37 7.18
N MET A 101 0.17 -2.68 8.22
CA MET A 101 -0.65 -2.17 9.31
C MET A 101 -1.60 -1.02 8.92
N ASN A 102 -1.46 -0.47 7.72
CA ASN A 102 -2.39 0.52 7.18
C ASN A 102 -3.56 -0.13 6.44
N THR A 103 -3.36 -1.33 5.90
CA THR A 103 -4.34 -2.05 5.08
C THR A 103 -5.68 -2.28 5.81
N PRO A 104 -5.73 -2.80 7.05
CA PRO A 104 -6.99 -2.99 7.74
C PRO A 104 -7.72 -1.67 8.04
N LYS A 105 -6.99 -0.54 8.21
CA LYS A 105 -7.59 0.80 8.33
C LYS A 105 -8.27 1.22 7.02
N HIS A 106 -7.63 0.96 5.90
CA HIS A 106 -8.18 1.24 4.57
C HIS A 106 -9.38 0.35 4.28
N ILE A 107 -9.32 -0.95 4.61
CA ILE A 107 -10.44 -1.89 4.45
C ILE A 107 -11.68 -1.36 5.20
N GLN A 108 -11.54 -0.92 6.45
CA GLN A 108 -12.66 -0.36 7.20
C GLN A 108 -13.24 0.92 6.58
N LEU A 109 -12.41 1.74 5.92
CA LEU A 109 -12.90 2.89 5.14
C LEU A 109 -13.67 2.46 3.89
N PHE A 110 -13.16 1.49 3.12
CA PHE A 110 -13.87 0.91 1.97
C PHE A 110 -15.24 0.35 2.40
N GLU A 111 -15.27 -0.43 3.48
CA GLU A 111 -16.51 -0.99 4.04
C GLU A 111 -17.48 0.11 4.49
N ALA A 112 -16.98 1.19 5.11
CA ALA A 112 -17.81 2.32 5.51
C ALA A 112 -18.43 3.07 4.33
N PHE A 113 -17.79 3.04 3.16
CA PHE A 113 -18.34 3.56 1.90
C PHE A 113 -19.21 2.55 1.14
N GLY A 114 -19.33 1.31 1.63
CA GLY A 114 -20.07 0.24 0.95
C GLY A 114 -19.38 -0.26 -0.32
N VAL A 115 -18.06 -0.12 -0.41
CA VAL A 115 -17.26 -0.51 -1.57
C VAL A 115 -16.38 -1.69 -1.19
N THR A 116 -16.27 -2.68 -2.09
CA THR A 116 -15.35 -3.80 -1.93
C THR A 116 -13.91 -3.32 -2.02
N PRO A 117 -13.04 -3.63 -1.03
CA PRO A 117 -11.64 -3.28 -1.08
C PRO A 117 -10.92 -3.89 -2.29
N PRO A 118 -9.85 -3.27 -2.80
CA PRO A 118 -8.98 -3.87 -3.80
C PRO A 118 -8.24 -5.09 -3.23
N VAL A 119 -7.64 -5.88 -4.12
CA VAL A 119 -6.72 -6.93 -3.73
C VAL A 119 -5.40 -6.30 -3.29
N PHE A 120 -4.81 -6.78 -2.19
CA PHE A 120 -3.56 -6.27 -1.66
C PHE A 120 -2.39 -7.23 -1.90
N ALA A 121 -1.21 -6.65 -2.13
CA ALA A 121 0.05 -7.36 -2.21
C ALA A 121 1.15 -6.52 -1.55
N HIS A 122 1.75 -7.01 -0.48
CA HIS A 122 2.81 -6.31 0.24
C HIS A 122 4.16 -6.95 -0.05
N MET A 123 5.00 -6.18 -0.74
CA MET A 123 6.35 -6.63 -1.13
C MET A 123 7.32 -6.45 0.05
N PRO A 124 8.29 -7.37 0.23
CA PRO A 124 9.35 -7.21 1.21
C PRO A 124 10.09 -5.89 1.04
N LEU A 125 10.59 -5.35 2.15
CA LEU A 125 11.45 -4.17 2.12
C LEU A 125 12.83 -4.54 1.60
N ILE A 126 13.42 -3.65 0.79
CA ILE A 126 14.84 -3.72 0.45
C ILE A 126 15.61 -3.15 1.65
N LEU A 127 16.55 -3.94 2.15
CA LEU A 127 17.34 -3.60 3.32
C LEU A 127 18.78 -3.25 2.91
N ASN A 128 19.39 -2.36 3.67
CA ASN A 128 20.81 -2.12 3.62
C ASN A 128 21.59 -3.29 4.26
N GLN A 129 22.91 -3.32 4.10
CA GLN A 129 23.75 -4.37 4.64
C GLN A 129 23.71 -4.46 6.18
N ASP A 130 23.39 -3.36 6.86
CA ASP A 130 23.20 -3.29 8.32
C ASP A 130 21.80 -3.72 8.79
N GLY A 131 20.93 -4.14 7.87
CA GLY A 131 19.54 -4.53 8.13
C GLY A 131 18.54 -3.37 8.23
N SER A 132 18.99 -2.12 8.10
CA SER A 132 18.09 -0.97 8.05
C SER A 132 17.34 -0.90 6.73
N LYS A 133 16.12 -0.31 6.73
CA LYS A 133 15.35 -0.10 5.51
C LYS A 133 16.11 0.84 4.57
N MET A 134 16.33 0.42 3.32
CA MET A 134 16.94 1.26 2.30
C MET A 134 16.04 2.49 2.02
N SER A 135 16.64 3.66 2.07
CA SER A 135 15.99 4.92 1.76
C SER A 135 16.27 5.36 0.32
N LYS A 136 15.46 6.26 -0.23
CA LYS A 136 15.69 6.84 -1.56
C LYS A 136 17.00 7.64 -1.67
N ARG A 137 17.65 7.93 -0.53
CA ARG A 137 18.90 8.71 -0.43
C ARG A 137 20.12 7.83 -0.30
N ASP A 138 19.95 6.52 -0.12
CA ASP A 138 21.06 5.60 0.07
C ASP A 138 21.74 5.33 -1.27
N VAL A 139 23.04 5.06 -1.20
CA VAL A 139 23.84 4.73 -2.39
C VAL A 139 23.28 3.46 -3.02
N GLY A 140 23.06 3.48 -4.34
CA GLY A 140 22.47 2.35 -5.07
C GLY A 140 20.94 2.29 -5.04
N ALA A 141 20.24 3.22 -4.34
CA ALA A 141 18.78 3.27 -4.36
C ALA A 141 18.20 3.91 -5.63
N ALA A 142 18.96 4.76 -6.30
CA ALA A 142 18.52 5.44 -7.51
C ALA A 142 18.91 4.64 -8.76
N LEU A 143 17.90 4.18 -9.51
CA LEU A 143 18.12 3.39 -10.73
C LEU A 143 19.01 4.12 -11.76
N GLY A 144 18.93 5.45 -11.81
CA GLY A 144 19.70 6.27 -12.75
C GLY A 144 21.21 6.28 -12.53
N THR A 145 21.71 5.88 -11.36
CA THR A 145 23.15 5.85 -11.07
C THR A 145 23.87 4.63 -11.69
N TYR A 146 23.14 3.52 -11.89
CA TYR A 146 23.75 2.30 -12.40
C TYR A 146 24.39 2.43 -13.80
N PRO A 147 23.77 3.10 -14.79
CA PRO A 147 24.41 3.35 -16.08
C PRO A 147 25.68 4.22 -15.98
N GLU A 148 25.69 5.19 -15.08
CA GLU A 148 26.85 6.08 -14.84
C GLU A 148 28.02 5.32 -14.22
N GLU A 149 27.74 4.29 -13.43
CA GLU A 149 28.72 3.37 -12.84
C GLU A 149 29.14 2.23 -13.79
N GLY A 150 28.58 2.19 -15.01
CA GLY A 150 28.93 1.23 -16.04
C GLY A 150 28.20 -0.11 -15.97
N PHE A 151 27.15 -0.23 -15.18
CA PHE A 151 26.32 -1.44 -15.16
C PHE A 151 25.46 -1.56 -16.42
N LEU A 152 25.41 -2.76 -16.99
CA LEU A 152 24.56 -3.06 -18.13
C LEU A 152 23.09 -3.17 -17.71
N PRO A 153 22.13 -2.70 -18.54
CA PRO A 153 20.70 -2.77 -18.23
C PRO A 153 20.22 -4.18 -17.89
N GLU A 154 20.73 -5.20 -18.57
CA GLU A 154 20.38 -6.60 -18.36
C GLU A 154 20.84 -7.08 -16.99
N GLY A 155 22.03 -6.67 -16.54
CA GLY A 155 22.57 -6.98 -15.22
C GLY A 155 21.75 -6.32 -14.12
N VAL A 156 21.39 -5.05 -14.28
CA VAL A 156 20.53 -4.32 -13.33
C VAL A 156 19.15 -4.96 -13.26
N MET A 157 18.55 -5.32 -14.39
CA MET A 157 17.25 -5.99 -14.43
C MET A 157 17.28 -7.34 -13.72
N ASN A 158 18.34 -8.14 -13.95
CA ASN A 158 18.55 -9.41 -13.28
C ASN A 158 18.66 -9.24 -11.75
N PHE A 159 19.45 -8.27 -11.31
CA PHE A 159 19.60 -7.93 -9.89
C PHE A 159 18.27 -7.54 -9.25
N LEU A 160 17.52 -6.63 -9.87
CA LEU A 160 16.23 -6.17 -9.37
C LEU A 160 15.20 -7.31 -9.29
N ALA A 161 15.21 -8.22 -10.25
CA ALA A 161 14.32 -9.38 -10.22
C ALA A 161 14.60 -10.28 -9.02
N LEU A 162 15.85 -10.51 -8.69
CA LEU A 162 16.26 -11.35 -7.55
C LEU A 162 15.99 -10.71 -6.18
N LEU A 163 15.80 -9.40 -6.09
CA LEU A 163 15.40 -8.74 -4.85
C LEU A 163 13.99 -9.12 -4.37
N GLY A 164 13.08 -9.42 -5.30
CA GLY A 164 11.67 -9.74 -4.98
C GLY A 164 11.25 -11.15 -5.37
N TRP A 165 12.12 -11.91 -6.02
CA TRP A 165 11.82 -13.25 -6.50
C TRP A 165 13.02 -14.18 -6.32
N SER A 166 12.78 -15.38 -5.78
CA SER A 166 13.79 -16.42 -5.66
C SER A 166 13.40 -17.60 -6.54
N PRO A 167 14.24 -18.00 -7.50
CA PRO A 167 14.04 -19.23 -8.24
C PRO A 167 14.15 -20.44 -7.30
N LYS A 168 13.45 -21.53 -7.64
CA LYS A 168 13.52 -22.79 -6.86
C LYS A 168 14.84 -23.55 -7.07
N ASP A 169 15.63 -23.12 -8.03
CA ASP A 169 16.97 -23.62 -8.32
C ASP A 169 17.99 -22.53 -7.96
N ASP A 170 19.26 -22.92 -7.80
CA ASP A 170 20.36 -22.01 -7.43
C ASP A 170 20.82 -21.10 -8.60
N THR A 171 19.97 -20.89 -9.63
CA THR A 171 20.28 -20.06 -10.77
C THR A 171 20.14 -18.59 -10.37
N GLU A 172 21.21 -17.81 -10.55
CA GLU A 172 21.24 -16.37 -10.23
C GLU A 172 21.34 -15.47 -11.47
N ILE A 173 21.59 -16.04 -12.65
CA ILE A 173 21.75 -15.27 -13.88
C ILE A 173 20.70 -15.69 -14.89
N PHE A 174 19.92 -14.72 -15.35
CA PHE A 174 18.83 -14.91 -16.30
C PHE A 174 18.88 -13.87 -17.41
N SER A 175 18.57 -14.29 -18.62
CA SER A 175 18.19 -13.35 -19.67
C SER A 175 16.81 -12.73 -19.40
N PRO A 176 16.48 -11.54 -19.93
CA PRO A 176 15.16 -10.95 -19.80
C PRO A 176 14.01 -11.90 -20.20
N GLN A 177 14.23 -12.69 -21.26
CA GLN A 177 13.24 -13.67 -21.75
C GLN A 177 13.05 -14.84 -20.79
N GLU A 178 14.10 -15.26 -20.07
CA GLU A 178 14.00 -16.30 -19.04
C GLU A 178 13.31 -15.79 -17.80
N LEU A 179 13.58 -14.54 -17.39
CA LEU A 179 12.89 -13.88 -16.28
C LEU A 179 11.39 -13.81 -16.54
N ASP A 180 10.97 -13.31 -17.70
CA ASP A 180 9.57 -13.24 -18.11
C ASP A 180 8.91 -14.62 -18.07
N ARG A 181 9.50 -15.63 -18.69
CA ARG A 181 8.96 -16.98 -18.74
C ARG A 181 8.90 -17.66 -17.38
N LYS A 182 9.91 -17.49 -16.51
CA LYS A 182 9.97 -18.14 -15.18
C LYS A 182 9.04 -17.44 -14.18
N SER A 183 8.95 -16.12 -14.17
CA SER A 183 8.06 -15.37 -13.31
C SER A 183 6.57 -15.62 -13.63
N THR A 184 6.21 -15.74 -14.89
CA THR A 184 4.84 -16.03 -15.35
C THR A 184 4.36 -17.44 -14.95
N ARG A 185 5.26 -18.45 -14.94
CA ARG A 185 4.90 -19.82 -14.56
C ARG A 185 4.60 -20.03 -13.08
N LEU A 186 5.10 -19.17 -12.21
CA LEU A 186 4.81 -19.25 -10.77
C LEU A 186 3.38 -18.83 -10.42
N ASN A 187 2.76 -17.99 -11.24
CA ASN A 187 1.37 -17.52 -11.05
C ASN A 187 0.31 -18.53 -11.56
N SER A 188 0.71 -19.62 -12.21
CA SER A 188 -0.21 -20.62 -12.77
C SER A 188 -0.29 -21.94 -11.97
N SER A 189 0.27 -21.98 -10.75
CA SER A 189 0.36 -23.20 -9.92
C SER A 189 -0.37 -23.06 -8.58
N HIS A 190 -1.45 -22.27 -8.52
CA HIS A 190 -2.36 -22.23 -7.38
C HIS A 190 -3.79 -22.49 -7.81
#